data_141bf1807664c599e29131b775dea8bd
#
_entry.id   141bf1807664c599e29131b775dea8bd
#
_cell.length_a   1.000
_cell.length_b   1.000
_cell.length_c   1.000
_cell.angle_alpha   90.00
_cell.angle_beta   90.00
_cell.angle_gamma   90.00
#
_symmetry.space_group_name_H-M   'P 1'
#
loop_
_entity.id
_entity.type
_entity.pdbx_description
1 polymer ?
#
loop_
_entity_poly.entity_id
_entity_poly.type
_entity_poly.pdbx_seq_one_letter_code
_entity_poly.pdbx_strand_id
1 'polypeptide(L)'
;MLSNKIAVITGSGSGIGAATAEIFVRENIAGIAIVDYNYEAACATAEKLGPVAFPVKCDVSKADQVQAAIDQILEKFGRVDILVNNAGITRDAIFHKMTMEQWEQVINTNLNGVFYWTHGLYKQMRDNQYGRIINLSSTAARGNPGQCNYSATKAALIGFTNTLAKEAGRKNITVNCVAPGATWTDMYSKVPEEVRQAMIAGNPMNRLGKPAEIGEVIAFLASERASFLSGQWIPVNGGK
;
A
#
# COMPACT_ATOMS: atom_id res chain seq x y z
N MET A 1 11.86 1.64 15.48
CA MET A 1 10.55 1.00 15.74
C MET A 1 10.42 -0.38 15.08
N LEU A 2 11.19 -0.65 14.02
CA LEU A 2 11.04 -1.85 13.18
C LEU A 2 12.23 -2.81 13.23
N SER A 3 13.06 -2.71 14.28
CA SER A 3 14.27 -3.53 14.43
C SER A 3 13.94 -5.03 14.34
N ASN A 4 14.79 -5.76 13.60
CA ASN A 4 14.64 -7.20 13.34
C ASN A 4 13.41 -7.61 12.54
N LYS A 5 12.69 -6.68 11.90
CA LYS A 5 11.54 -6.98 11.05
C LYS A 5 11.92 -7.01 9.58
N ILE A 6 11.22 -7.84 8.81
CA ILE A 6 11.32 -7.91 7.35
C ILE A 6 10.00 -7.40 6.76
N ALA A 7 10.10 -6.47 5.81
CA ALA A 7 8.94 -5.86 5.17
C ALA A 7 8.88 -6.13 3.67
N VAL A 8 7.66 -6.18 3.17
CA VAL A 8 7.34 -6.10 1.74
C VAL A 8 6.48 -4.86 1.52
N ILE A 9 6.85 -4.02 0.57
CA ILE A 9 6.04 -2.88 0.12
C ILE A 9 5.81 -3.00 -1.37
N THR A 10 4.54 -3.11 -1.80
CA THR A 10 4.19 -3.15 -3.22
C THR A 10 4.01 -1.74 -3.78
N GLY A 11 4.38 -1.52 -5.06
CA GLY A 11 4.36 -0.19 -5.67
C GLY A 11 5.33 0.78 -4.99
N SER A 12 6.51 0.30 -4.64
CA SER A 12 7.48 1.06 -3.85
C SER A 12 8.67 1.60 -4.65
N GLY A 13 8.60 1.57 -5.98
CA GLY A 13 9.53 2.27 -6.86
C GLY A 13 9.40 3.79 -6.82
N SER A 14 8.26 4.34 -6.35
CA SER A 14 8.02 5.78 -6.26
C SER A 14 6.97 6.14 -5.20
N GLY A 15 6.68 7.43 -5.03
CA GLY A 15 5.54 7.96 -4.30
C GLY A 15 5.47 7.54 -2.84
N ILE A 16 4.26 7.14 -2.38
CA ILE A 16 4.01 6.75 -0.98
C ILE A 16 4.82 5.50 -0.62
N GLY A 17 4.92 4.53 -1.53
CA GLY A 17 5.66 3.29 -1.28
C GLY A 17 7.14 3.54 -1.03
N ALA A 18 7.80 4.32 -1.89
CA ALA A 18 9.21 4.68 -1.73
C ALA A 18 9.45 5.49 -0.45
N ALA A 19 8.61 6.50 -0.17
CA ALA A 19 8.70 7.29 1.07
C ALA A 19 8.50 6.42 2.33
N THR A 20 7.59 5.43 2.27
CA THR A 20 7.40 4.47 3.35
C THR A 20 8.65 3.61 3.56
N ALA A 21 9.28 3.18 2.46
CA ALA A 21 10.51 2.39 2.53
C ALA A 21 11.67 3.19 3.17
N GLU A 22 11.83 4.46 2.81
CA GLU A 22 12.81 5.37 3.44
C GLU A 22 12.58 5.49 4.95
N ILE A 23 11.32 5.65 5.36
CA ILE A 23 10.97 5.71 6.78
C ILE A 23 11.26 4.39 7.48
N PHE A 24 10.96 3.25 6.86
CA PHE A 24 11.26 1.94 7.45
C PHE A 24 12.76 1.74 7.68
N VAL A 25 13.60 2.20 6.74
CA VAL A 25 15.07 2.17 6.93
C VAL A 25 15.49 3.08 8.09
N ARG A 26 14.96 4.31 8.18
CA ARG A 26 15.21 5.22 9.31
C ARG A 26 14.79 4.59 10.66
N GLU A 27 13.74 3.75 10.64
CA GLU A 27 13.25 3.03 11.83
C GLU A 27 13.98 1.70 12.08
N ASN A 28 15.13 1.49 11.43
CA ASN A 28 16.03 0.34 11.58
C ASN A 28 15.42 -1.00 11.16
N ILE A 29 14.68 -1.05 10.04
CA ILE A 29 14.20 -2.30 9.46
C ILE A 29 15.38 -3.24 9.13
N ALA A 30 15.26 -4.53 9.37
CA ALA A 30 16.33 -5.50 9.09
C ALA A 30 16.44 -5.87 7.61
N GLY A 31 15.32 -5.86 6.89
CA GLY A 31 15.27 -6.09 5.46
C GLY A 31 13.96 -5.61 4.86
N ILE A 32 14.01 -5.18 3.61
CA ILE A 32 12.83 -4.67 2.93
C ILE A 32 12.84 -5.06 1.44
N ALA A 33 11.76 -5.66 0.97
CA ALA A 33 11.54 -5.91 -0.45
C ALA A 33 10.83 -4.69 -1.09
N ILE A 34 11.49 -4.11 -2.09
CA ILE A 34 10.99 -3.02 -2.92
C ILE A 34 10.35 -3.62 -4.16
N VAL A 35 9.02 -3.81 -4.08
CA VAL A 35 8.27 -4.51 -5.13
C VAL A 35 7.62 -3.50 -6.06
N ASP A 36 7.91 -3.57 -7.36
CA ASP A 36 7.27 -2.70 -8.34
C ASP A 36 7.13 -3.40 -9.71
N TYR A 37 6.13 -2.99 -10.49
CA TYR A 37 6.00 -3.36 -11.89
C TYR A 37 7.16 -2.79 -12.72
N ASN A 38 7.57 -1.54 -12.43
CA ASN A 38 8.74 -0.91 -12.99
C ASN A 38 9.99 -1.32 -12.19
N TYR A 39 10.69 -2.33 -12.70
CA TYR A 39 11.88 -2.86 -12.03
C TYR A 39 13.01 -1.85 -11.90
N GLU A 40 13.20 -0.97 -12.87
CA GLU A 40 14.22 0.08 -12.83
C GLU A 40 13.96 1.06 -11.67
N ALA A 41 12.70 1.45 -11.48
CA ALA A 41 12.31 2.28 -10.33
C ALA A 41 12.51 1.56 -8.99
N ALA A 42 12.21 0.25 -8.92
CA ALA A 42 12.48 -0.55 -7.74
C ALA A 42 13.98 -0.63 -7.43
N CYS A 43 14.82 -0.83 -8.45
CA CYS A 43 16.29 -0.85 -8.31
C CYS A 43 16.82 0.51 -7.82
N ALA A 44 16.37 1.60 -8.43
CA ALA A 44 16.82 2.95 -8.05
C ALA A 44 16.42 3.29 -6.59
N THR A 45 15.23 2.88 -6.17
CA THR A 45 14.81 3.04 -4.76
C THR A 45 15.65 2.16 -3.84
N ALA A 46 15.86 0.88 -4.19
CA ALA A 46 16.66 -0.02 -3.37
C ALA A 46 18.12 0.44 -3.23
N GLU A 47 18.73 0.97 -4.30
CA GLU A 47 20.09 1.52 -4.27
C GLU A 47 20.23 2.68 -3.27
N LYS A 48 19.25 3.60 -3.25
CA LYS A 48 19.21 4.72 -2.26
C LYS A 48 19.09 4.24 -0.83
N LEU A 49 18.37 3.14 -0.61
CA LEU A 49 18.12 2.59 0.72
C LEU A 49 19.27 1.71 1.24
N GLY A 50 20.16 1.30 0.37
CA GLY A 50 21.35 0.52 0.70
C GLY A 50 21.07 -0.99 0.90
N PRO A 51 21.98 -1.72 1.56
CA PRO A 51 22.04 -3.18 1.53
C PRO A 51 20.86 -3.91 2.19
N VAL A 52 20.03 -3.20 2.95
CA VAL A 52 18.81 -3.77 3.56
C VAL A 52 17.67 -3.92 2.57
N ALA A 53 17.74 -3.24 1.41
CA ALA A 53 16.69 -3.23 0.40
C ALA A 53 16.97 -4.25 -0.71
N PHE A 54 15.93 -4.95 -1.13
CA PHE A 54 15.97 -5.96 -2.17
C PHE A 54 14.92 -5.62 -3.25
N PRO A 55 15.32 -5.25 -4.47
CA PRO A 55 14.37 -4.93 -5.53
C PRO A 55 13.76 -6.19 -6.14
N VAL A 56 12.44 -6.19 -6.33
CA VAL A 56 11.69 -7.30 -6.91
C VAL A 56 10.73 -6.77 -7.98
N LYS A 57 10.81 -7.34 -9.19
CA LYS A 57 9.85 -7.05 -10.26
C LYS A 57 8.59 -7.88 -10.06
N CYS A 58 7.43 -7.23 -10.02
CA CYS A 58 6.14 -7.94 -9.93
C CYS A 58 5.00 -7.09 -10.46
N ASP A 59 4.21 -7.66 -11.38
CA ASP A 59 2.86 -7.19 -11.66
C ASP A 59 1.91 -7.80 -10.62
N VAL A 60 1.46 -6.99 -9.67
CA VAL A 60 0.58 -7.45 -8.58
C VAL A 60 -0.76 -7.97 -9.07
N SER A 61 -1.17 -7.64 -10.30
CA SER A 61 -2.41 -8.15 -10.91
C SER A 61 -2.31 -9.61 -11.38
N LYS A 62 -1.13 -10.22 -11.33
CA LYS A 62 -0.82 -11.57 -11.82
C LYS A 62 -0.44 -12.48 -10.64
N ALA A 63 -1.33 -13.42 -10.33
CA ALA A 63 -1.14 -14.31 -9.18
C ALA A 63 0.14 -15.14 -9.24
N ASP A 64 0.53 -15.60 -10.43
CA ASP A 64 1.77 -16.34 -10.69
C ASP A 64 3.03 -15.50 -10.42
N GLN A 65 3.02 -14.24 -10.88
CA GLN A 65 4.13 -13.32 -10.60
C GLN A 65 4.22 -12.97 -9.10
N VAL A 66 3.08 -12.80 -8.44
CA VAL A 66 3.05 -12.57 -6.99
C VAL A 66 3.64 -13.75 -6.23
N GLN A 67 3.25 -14.99 -6.59
CA GLN A 67 3.82 -16.18 -5.95
C GLN A 67 5.34 -16.27 -6.18
N ALA A 68 5.80 -16.07 -7.40
CA ALA A 68 7.23 -16.09 -7.72
C ALA A 68 8.02 -14.99 -6.96
N ALA A 69 7.42 -13.81 -6.79
CA ALA A 69 8.02 -12.72 -6.02
C ALA A 69 8.09 -13.05 -4.51
N ILE A 70 7.04 -13.67 -3.96
CA ILE A 70 7.02 -14.14 -2.56
C ILE A 70 8.12 -15.17 -2.34
N ASP A 71 8.27 -16.14 -3.24
CA ASP A 71 9.29 -17.21 -3.12
C ASP A 71 10.71 -16.60 -3.11
N GLN A 72 11.01 -15.64 -4.01
CA GLN A 72 12.28 -14.91 -4.02
C GLN A 72 12.54 -14.15 -2.72
N ILE A 73 11.51 -13.51 -2.16
CA ILE A 73 11.61 -12.75 -0.91
C ILE A 73 11.85 -13.68 0.28
N LEU A 74 11.14 -14.80 0.34
CA LEU A 74 11.31 -15.79 1.39
C LEU A 74 12.67 -16.51 1.30
N GLU A 75 13.18 -16.77 0.10
CA GLU A 75 14.55 -17.27 -0.11
C GLU A 75 15.59 -16.27 0.41
N LYS A 76 15.40 -14.96 0.13
CA LYS A 76 16.32 -13.90 0.53
C LYS A 76 16.33 -13.65 2.04
N PHE A 77 15.15 -13.60 2.68
CA PHE A 77 15.01 -13.12 4.05
C PHE A 77 14.51 -14.16 5.05
N GLY A 78 14.05 -15.32 4.59
CA GLY A 78 13.53 -16.40 5.40
C GLY A 78 12.10 -16.19 5.93
N ARG A 79 11.64 -14.96 6.05
CA ARG A 79 10.30 -14.59 6.54
C ARG A 79 9.88 -13.20 6.06
N VAL A 80 8.60 -12.91 6.25
CA VAL A 80 8.02 -11.56 6.11
C VAL A 80 7.18 -11.25 7.35
N ASP A 81 7.47 -10.15 8.01
CA ASP A 81 6.78 -9.68 9.22
C ASP A 81 5.73 -8.60 8.91
N ILE A 82 6.01 -7.78 7.88
CA ILE A 82 5.19 -6.61 7.52
C ILE A 82 4.87 -6.66 6.02
N LEU A 83 3.59 -6.55 5.68
CA LEU A 83 3.11 -6.39 4.31
C LEU A 83 2.40 -5.04 4.16
N VAL A 84 2.90 -4.20 3.25
CA VAL A 84 2.24 -2.96 2.84
C VAL A 84 1.72 -3.12 1.42
N ASN A 85 0.42 -3.33 1.28
CA ASN A 85 -0.28 -3.37 0.00
C ASN A 85 -0.54 -1.95 -0.49
N ASN A 86 0.49 -1.33 -1.10
CA ASN A 86 0.44 0.05 -1.57
C ASN A 86 0.21 0.17 -3.07
N ALA A 87 0.59 -0.82 -3.88
CA ALA A 87 0.40 -0.78 -5.33
C ALA A 87 -1.06 -0.49 -5.72
N GLY A 88 -1.23 0.42 -6.67
CA GLY A 88 -2.55 0.78 -7.16
C GLY A 88 -2.50 1.72 -8.35
N ILE A 89 -3.53 1.64 -9.17
CA ILE A 89 -3.72 2.46 -10.37
C ILE A 89 -5.08 3.11 -10.38
N THR A 90 -5.23 4.16 -11.17
CA THR A 90 -6.52 4.73 -11.57
C THR A 90 -6.73 4.57 -13.08
N ARG A 91 -7.99 4.45 -13.50
CA ARG A 91 -8.44 4.51 -14.89
C ARG A 91 -9.76 5.26 -14.90
N ASP A 92 -9.62 6.57 -14.79
CA ASP A 92 -10.75 7.46 -14.56
C ASP A 92 -11.60 7.64 -15.81
N ALA A 93 -12.90 7.47 -15.68
CA ALA A 93 -13.91 7.74 -16.69
C ALA A 93 -15.28 7.94 -16.03
N ILE A 94 -16.10 8.85 -16.56
CA ILE A 94 -17.51 8.93 -16.20
C ILE A 94 -18.18 7.61 -16.50
N PHE A 95 -19.04 7.11 -15.63
CA PHE A 95 -19.53 5.73 -15.60
C PHE A 95 -20.03 5.21 -16.98
N HIS A 96 -20.83 5.99 -17.70
CA HIS A 96 -21.35 5.58 -19.02
C HIS A 96 -20.28 5.52 -20.14
N LYS A 97 -19.06 6.02 -19.90
CA LYS A 97 -17.92 5.96 -20.82
C LYS A 97 -16.82 5.02 -20.32
N MET A 98 -16.97 4.47 -19.11
CA MET A 98 -15.99 3.53 -18.55
C MET A 98 -16.03 2.22 -19.32
N THR A 99 -14.86 1.79 -19.83
CA THR A 99 -14.74 0.51 -20.52
C THR A 99 -14.58 -0.66 -19.55
N MET A 100 -14.93 -1.86 -19.98
CA MET A 100 -14.69 -3.07 -19.18
C MET A 100 -13.20 -3.24 -18.87
N GLU A 101 -12.33 -2.94 -19.82
CA GLU A 101 -10.88 -3.00 -19.62
C GLU A 101 -10.41 -2.05 -18.52
N GLN A 102 -10.90 -0.80 -18.49
CA GLN A 102 -10.59 0.16 -17.41
C GLN A 102 -11.07 -0.35 -16.05
N TRP A 103 -12.24 -0.98 -16.00
CA TRP A 103 -12.76 -1.60 -14.81
C TRP A 103 -11.88 -2.75 -14.35
N GLU A 104 -11.60 -3.72 -15.21
CA GLU A 104 -10.83 -4.93 -14.91
C GLU A 104 -9.39 -4.62 -14.50
N GLN A 105 -8.71 -3.69 -15.16
CA GLN A 105 -7.37 -3.27 -14.80
C GLN A 105 -7.31 -2.77 -13.35
N VAL A 106 -8.27 -1.95 -12.94
CA VAL A 106 -8.31 -1.39 -11.59
C VAL A 106 -8.68 -2.46 -10.56
N ILE A 107 -9.66 -3.32 -10.84
CA ILE A 107 -10.02 -4.43 -9.95
C ILE A 107 -8.83 -5.37 -9.76
N ASN A 108 -8.19 -5.78 -10.86
CA ASN A 108 -7.09 -6.75 -10.80
C ASN A 108 -5.88 -6.22 -10.04
N THR A 109 -5.54 -4.94 -10.22
CA THR A 109 -4.40 -4.34 -9.52
C THR A 109 -4.74 -4.01 -8.07
N ASN A 110 -5.83 -3.26 -7.83
CA ASN A 110 -6.08 -2.63 -6.54
C ASN A 110 -6.78 -3.55 -5.52
N LEU A 111 -7.45 -4.61 -5.98
CA LEU A 111 -8.18 -5.54 -5.12
C LEU A 111 -7.61 -6.96 -5.19
N ASN A 112 -7.56 -7.55 -6.39
CA ASN A 112 -7.02 -8.90 -6.53
C ASN A 112 -5.54 -8.97 -6.15
N GLY A 113 -4.74 -7.95 -6.51
CA GLY A 113 -3.34 -7.86 -6.09
C GLY A 113 -3.16 -7.86 -4.58
N VAL A 114 -3.99 -7.12 -3.85
CA VAL A 114 -4.00 -7.12 -2.38
C VAL A 114 -4.34 -8.51 -1.83
N PHE A 115 -5.33 -9.17 -2.43
CA PHE A 115 -5.68 -10.53 -2.05
C PHE A 115 -4.52 -11.51 -2.29
N TYR A 116 -3.88 -11.49 -3.47
CA TYR A 116 -2.79 -12.42 -3.79
C TYR A 116 -1.60 -12.27 -2.84
N TRP A 117 -1.13 -11.07 -2.59
CA TRP A 117 -0.03 -10.82 -1.66
C TRP A 117 -0.38 -11.22 -0.23
N THR A 118 -1.56 -10.83 0.23
CA THR A 118 -2.01 -11.16 1.59
C THR A 118 -2.16 -12.67 1.76
N HIS A 119 -2.83 -13.34 0.83
CA HIS A 119 -3.04 -14.79 0.88
C HIS A 119 -1.73 -15.56 0.86
N GLY A 120 -0.79 -15.18 -0.03
CA GLY A 120 0.50 -15.87 -0.16
C GLY A 120 1.40 -15.76 1.07
N LEU A 121 1.34 -14.64 1.81
CA LEU A 121 2.13 -14.44 3.03
C LEU A 121 1.40 -14.82 4.32
N TYR A 122 0.08 -14.92 4.31
CA TYR A 122 -0.72 -15.07 5.52
C TYR A 122 -0.43 -16.36 6.30
N LYS A 123 -0.23 -17.48 5.59
CA LYS A 123 0.10 -18.76 6.25
C LYS A 123 1.39 -18.64 7.06
N GLN A 124 2.44 -18.11 6.47
CA GLN A 124 3.75 -17.92 7.11
C GLN A 124 3.64 -16.97 8.34
N MET A 125 2.89 -15.87 8.22
CA MET A 125 2.66 -14.96 9.35
C MET A 125 1.90 -15.65 10.50
N ARG A 126 0.92 -16.51 10.18
CA ARG A 126 0.20 -17.30 11.19
C ARG A 126 1.09 -18.31 11.89
N ASP A 127 1.92 -19.01 11.13
CA ASP A 127 2.84 -20.03 11.67
C ASP A 127 3.89 -19.36 12.61
N ASN A 128 4.35 -18.16 12.25
CA ASN A 128 5.28 -17.36 13.06
C ASN A 128 4.61 -16.57 14.20
N GLN A 129 3.28 -16.63 14.34
CA GLN A 129 2.51 -15.89 15.35
C GLN A 129 2.80 -14.38 15.34
N TYR A 130 3.02 -13.82 14.15
CA TYR A 130 3.32 -12.40 13.97
C TYR A 130 2.99 -11.93 12.55
N GLY A 131 2.37 -10.77 12.45
CA GLY A 131 2.16 -10.07 11.18
C GLY A 131 1.62 -8.67 11.36
N ARG A 132 2.00 -7.77 10.45
CA ARG A 132 1.45 -6.42 10.30
C ARG A 132 1.07 -6.23 8.84
N ILE A 133 -0.23 -6.15 8.57
CA ILE A 133 -0.76 -5.98 7.21
C ILE A 133 -1.40 -4.60 7.11
N ILE A 134 -0.89 -3.78 6.19
CA ILE A 134 -1.38 -2.42 5.97
C ILE A 134 -1.85 -2.30 4.52
N ASN A 135 -3.13 -2.05 4.32
CA ASN A 135 -3.74 -1.88 3.01
C ASN A 135 -3.90 -0.39 2.68
N LEU A 136 -3.45 0.05 1.51
CA LEU A 136 -3.65 1.43 1.06
C LEU A 136 -5.03 1.55 0.38
N SER A 137 -6.01 2.06 1.16
CA SER A 137 -7.29 2.54 0.67
C SER A 137 -7.13 3.96 0.07
N SER A 138 -8.14 4.76 0.18
CA SER A 138 -8.19 6.18 -0.22
C SER A 138 -9.41 6.84 0.40
N THR A 139 -9.42 8.14 0.55
CA THR A 139 -10.64 8.89 0.84
C THR A 139 -11.68 8.77 -0.28
N ALA A 140 -11.25 8.45 -1.51
CA ALA A 140 -12.13 8.11 -2.63
C ALA A 140 -12.97 6.84 -2.41
N ALA A 141 -12.70 6.04 -1.38
CA ALA A 141 -13.57 4.93 -0.94
C ALA A 141 -15.00 5.38 -0.62
N ARG A 142 -15.19 6.66 -0.30
CA ARG A 142 -16.51 7.27 -0.06
C ARG A 142 -17.20 7.77 -1.34
N GLY A 143 -16.57 7.59 -2.49
CA GLY A 143 -17.04 8.03 -3.80
C GLY A 143 -16.27 9.25 -4.31
N ASN A 144 -15.87 9.19 -5.58
CA ASN A 144 -15.30 10.31 -6.32
C ASN A 144 -15.81 10.24 -7.77
N PRO A 145 -16.43 11.31 -8.30
CA PRO A 145 -16.93 11.31 -9.67
C PRO A 145 -15.82 10.92 -10.67
N GLY A 146 -16.15 10.04 -11.62
CA GLY A 146 -15.20 9.51 -12.60
C GLY A 146 -14.34 8.34 -12.12
N GLN A 147 -14.46 7.93 -10.85
CA GLN A 147 -13.64 6.87 -10.25
C GLN A 147 -14.49 5.70 -9.72
N CYS A 148 -15.53 5.30 -10.42
CA CYS A 148 -16.41 4.22 -9.95
C CYS A 148 -15.63 2.91 -9.69
N ASN A 149 -14.73 2.54 -10.58
CA ASN A 149 -13.83 1.38 -10.45
C ASN A 149 -12.86 1.55 -9.25
N TYR A 150 -12.18 2.67 -9.17
CA TYR A 150 -11.21 2.96 -8.11
C TYR A 150 -11.86 3.03 -6.74
N SER A 151 -12.96 3.80 -6.63
CA SER A 151 -13.72 3.92 -5.37
C SER A 151 -14.25 2.58 -4.89
N ALA A 152 -14.76 1.73 -5.80
CA ALA A 152 -15.23 0.39 -5.47
C ALA A 152 -14.09 -0.46 -4.86
N THR A 153 -12.88 -0.45 -5.48
CA THR A 153 -11.75 -1.22 -4.94
C THR A 153 -11.30 -0.71 -3.58
N LYS A 154 -11.22 0.62 -3.42
CA LYS A 154 -10.76 1.22 -2.16
C LYS A 154 -11.77 1.08 -1.02
N ALA A 155 -13.06 1.01 -1.32
CA ALA A 155 -14.11 0.66 -0.37
C ALA A 155 -14.07 -0.85 -0.01
N ALA A 156 -13.86 -1.73 -0.99
CA ALA A 156 -13.74 -3.17 -0.74
C ALA A 156 -12.61 -3.52 0.24
N LEU A 157 -11.49 -2.77 0.22
CA LEU A 157 -10.39 -2.97 1.17
C LEU A 157 -10.80 -2.71 2.62
N ILE A 158 -11.82 -1.91 2.90
CA ILE A 158 -12.34 -1.69 4.25
C ILE A 158 -12.97 -2.99 4.77
N GLY A 159 -13.88 -3.60 4.00
CA GLY A 159 -14.50 -4.87 4.37
C GLY A 159 -13.49 -6.01 4.50
N PHE A 160 -12.53 -6.10 3.55
CA PHE A 160 -11.44 -7.06 3.58
C PHE A 160 -10.61 -6.92 4.87
N THR A 161 -10.17 -5.70 5.18
CA THR A 161 -9.40 -5.38 6.40
C THR A 161 -10.15 -5.76 7.67
N ASN A 162 -11.42 -5.37 7.78
CA ASN A 162 -12.25 -5.64 8.97
C ASN A 162 -12.44 -7.14 9.22
N THR A 163 -12.67 -7.91 8.16
CA THR A 163 -12.88 -9.36 8.28
C THR A 163 -11.58 -10.05 8.67
N LEU A 164 -10.50 -9.77 7.92
CA LEU A 164 -9.21 -10.42 8.16
C LEU A 164 -8.64 -10.07 9.55
N ALA A 165 -8.86 -8.86 10.05
CA ALA A 165 -8.44 -8.46 11.39
C ALA A 165 -9.08 -9.35 12.49
N LYS A 166 -10.36 -9.71 12.33
CA LYS A 166 -11.06 -10.59 13.28
C LYS A 166 -10.53 -12.04 13.23
N GLU A 167 -10.22 -12.53 12.04
CA GLU A 167 -9.67 -13.87 11.85
C GLU A 167 -8.21 -14.00 12.33
N ALA A 168 -7.44 -12.92 12.18
CA ALA A 168 -5.99 -12.90 12.38
C ALA A 168 -5.57 -12.62 13.84
N GLY A 169 -6.42 -12.00 14.64
CA GLY A 169 -6.04 -11.45 15.95
C GLY A 169 -5.45 -12.46 16.92
N ARG A 170 -5.96 -13.70 16.95
CA ARG A 170 -5.43 -14.77 17.82
C ARG A 170 -4.01 -15.22 17.45
N LYS A 171 -3.49 -14.76 16.31
CA LYS A 171 -2.16 -15.06 15.79
C LYS A 171 -1.20 -13.86 15.89
N ASN A 172 -1.54 -12.85 16.71
CA ASN A 172 -0.76 -11.62 16.84
C ASN A 172 -0.53 -10.93 15.48
N ILE A 173 -1.52 -11.01 14.60
CA ILE A 173 -1.50 -10.34 13.30
C ILE A 173 -2.50 -9.19 13.37
N THR A 174 -2.04 -7.96 13.09
CA THR A 174 -2.93 -6.81 12.92
C THR A 174 -3.14 -6.51 11.44
N VAL A 175 -4.32 -6.08 11.07
CA VAL A 175 -4.67 -5.70 9.70
C VAL A 175 -5.37 -4.35 9.74
N ASN A 176 -4.79 -3.34 9.09
CA ASN A 176 -5.32 -1.99 9.07
C ASN A 176 -5.34 -1.41 7.65
N CYS A 177 -6.12 -0.38 7.47
CA CYS A 177 -6.31 0.32 6.22
C CYS A 177 -5.94 1.79 6.40
N VAL A 178 -4.99 2.30 5.64
CA VAL A 178 -4.67 3.72 5.57
C VAL A 178 -5.34 4.32 4.35
N ALA A 179 -5.98 5.47 4.51
CA ALA A 179 -6.72 6.15 3.46
C ALA A 179 -6.14 7.55 3.19
N PRO A 180 -5.16 7.66 2.30
CA PRO A 180 -4.62 8.94 1.92
C PRO A 180 -5.69 9.84 1.29
N GLY A 181 -5.62 11.13 1.59
CA GLY A 181 -6.22 12.18 0.79
C GLY A 181 -5.34 12.55 -0.40
N ALA A 182 -5.59 13.73 -0.96
CA ALA A 182 -4.77 14.28 -2.03
C ALA A 182 -3.32 14.44 -1.58
N THR A 183 -2.42 13.62 -2.14
CA THR A 183 -1.01 13.51 -1.74
C THR A 183 -0.11 13.77 -2.94
N TRP A 184 0.95 14.53 -2.78
CA TRP A 184 1.88 14.88 -3.84
C TRP A 184 2.70 13.66 -4.28
N THR A 185 2.33 13.06 -5.41
CA THR A 185 2.97 11.89 -6.03
C THR A 185 3.05 12.08 -7.54
N ASP A 186 3.79 11.22 -8.24
CA ASP A 186 3.84 11.24 -9.71
C ASP A 186 2.46 11.06 -10.37
N MET A 187 1.56 10.33 -9.71
CA MET A 187 0.16 10.23 -10.14
C MET A 187 -0.53 11.61 -10.11
N TYR A 188 -0.19 12.43 -9.11
CA TYR A 188 -0.77 13.75 -8.91
C TYR A 188 -0.14 14.83 -9.80
N SER A 189 1.11 14.66 -10.21
CA SER A 189 1.79 15.59 -11.13
C SER A 189 1.12 15.65 -12.51
N LYS A 190 0.39 14.60 -12.88
CA LYS A 190 -0.37 14.49 -14.14
C LYS A 190 -1.75 15.16 -14.09
N VAL A 191 -2.20 15.59 -12.92
CA VAL A 191 -3.48 16.30 -12.74
C VAL A 191 -3.32 17.75 -13.21
N PRO A 192 -4.26 18.30 -14.01
CA PRO A 192 -4.21 19.70 -14.45
C PRO A 192 -4.09 20.68 -13.27
N GLU A 193 -3.34 21.77 -13.48
CA GLU A 193 -3.04 22.75 -12.42
C GLU A 193 -4.29 23.30 -11.74
N GLU A 194 -5.31 23.67 -12.54
CA GLU A 194 -6.58 24.20 -12.02
C GLU A 194 -7.27 23.22 -11.06
N VAL A 195 -7.25 21.92 -11.42
CA VAL A 195 -7.84 20.86 -10.58
C VAL A 195 -7.01 20.71 -9.30
N ARG A 196 -5.67 20.76 -9.39
CA ARG A 196 -4.79 20.73 -8.22
C ARG A 196 -5.06 21.89 -7.27
N GLN A 197 -5.19 23.12 -7.79
CA GLN A 197 -5.49 24.29 -6.99
C GLN A 197 -6.87 24.18 -6.31
N ALA A 198 -7.87 23.68 -7.02
CA ALA A 198 -9.18 23.43 -6.43
C ALA A 198 -9.12 22.37 -5.30
N MET A 199 -8.30 21.34 -5.46
CA MET A 199 -8.10 20.33 -4.42
C MET A 199 -7.36 20.89 -3.20
N ILE A 200 -6.36 21.75 -3.39
CA ILE A 200 -5.65 22.46 -2.32
C ILE A 200 -6.61 23.38 -1.56
N ALA A 201 -7.35 24.23 -2.29
CA ALA A 201 -8.31 25.16 -1.69
C ALA A 201 -9.45 24.44 -0.95
N GLY A 202 -9.84 23.25 -1.41
CA GLY A 202 -10.84 22.41 -0.76
C GLY A 202 -10.32 21.58 0.43
N ASN A 203 -9.05 21.70 0.79
CA ASN A 203 -8.48 21.01 1.94
C ASN A 203 -8.38 21.97 3.14
N PRO A 204 -8.88 21.61 4.34
CA PRO A 204 -8.78 22.45 5.53
C PRO A 204 -7.35 22.88 5.89
N MET A 205 -6.34 22.05 5.58
CA MET A 205 -4.92 22.39 5.77
C MET A 205 -4.33 23.22 4.63
N ASN A 206 -5.13 23.56 3.60
CA ASN A 206 -4.76 24.37 2.45
C ASN A 206 -3.48 23.91 1.72
N ARG A 207 -3.27 22.62 1.64
CA ARG A 207 -2.14 21.96 0.96
C ARG A 207 -2.43 20.52 0.60
N LEU A 208 -1.60 19.95 -0.25
CA LEU A 208 -1.52 18.49 -0.45
C LEU A 208 -0.73 17.85 0.69
N GLY A 209 -1.03 16.58 0.98
CA GLY A 209 -0.20 15.74 1.82
C GLY A 209 1.15 15.43 1.15
N LYS A 210 2.18 15.17 1.95
CA LYS A 210 3.46 14.64 1.46
C LYS A 210 3.45 13.12 1.57
N PRO A 211 4.06 12.36 0.65
CA PRO A 211 4.19 10.91 0.74
C PRO A 211 4.71 10.43 2.10
N ALA A 212 5.69 11.15 2.67
CA ALA A 212 6.23 10.84 3.98
C ALA A 212 5.20 10.92 5.12
N GLU A 213 4.22 11.84 5.05
CA GLU A 213 3.18 11.94 6.08
C GLU A 213 2.27 10.71 6.12
N ILE A 214 2.06 10.07 4.97
CA ILE A 214 1.37 8.79 4.87
C ILE A 214 2.28 7.66 5.39
N GLY A 215 3.55 7.67 4.99
CA GLY A 215 4.56 6.69 5.40
C GLY A 215 4.77 6.65 6.91
N GLU A 216 4.70 7.78 7.63
CA GLU A 216 4.79 7.83 9.10
C GLU A 216 3.64 7.05 9.76
N VAL A 217 2.41 7.21 9.26
CA VAL A 217 1.26 6.46 9.78
C VAL A 217 1.41 4.96 9.48
N ILE A 218 1.89 4.61 8.28
CA ILE A 218 2.18 3.21 7.93
C ILE A 218 3.25 2.64 8.86
N ALA A 219 4.34 3.35 9.12
CA ALA A 219 5.41 2.90 10.01
C ALA A 219 4.93 2.72 11.46
N PHE A 220 4.08 3.62 11.94
CA PHE A 220 3.44 3.44 13.25
C PHE A 220 2.60 2.17 13.30
N LEU A 221 1.74 1.94 12.30
CA LEU A 221 0.88 0.74 12.22
C LEU A 221 1.67 -0.56 12.04
N ALA A 222 2.84 -0.49 11.42
CA ALA A 222 3.76 -1.62 11.25
C ALA A 222 4.53 -1.96 12.53
N SER A 223 4.54 -1.08 13.53
CA SER A 223 5.32 -1.23 14.75
C SER A 223 4.54 -1.92 15.89
N GLU A 224 5.27 -2.32 16.95
CA GLU A 224 4.69 -2.86 18.19
C GLU A 224 3.83 -1.82 18.94
N ARG A 225 4.04 -0.54 18.68
CA ARG A 225 3.27 0.55 19.31
C ARG A 225 1.79 0.55 18.88
N ALA A 226 1.50 -0.07 17.73
CA ALA A 226 0.14 -0.24 17.22
C ALA A 226 -0.42 -1.66 17.43
N SER A 227 0.16 -2.46 18.33
CA SER A 227 -0.18 -3.88 18.51
C SER A 227 -1.65 -4.14 18.89
N PHE A 228 -2.37 -3.14 19.40
CA PHE A 228 -3.81 -3.24 19.72
C PHE A 228 -4.71 -2.52 18.68
N LEU A 229 -4.11 -1.95 17.62
CA LEU A 229 -4.84 -1.36 16.51
C LEU A 229 -5.02 -2.40 15.40
N SER A 230 -6.24 -2.88 15.21
CA SER A 230 -6.58 -3.82 14.14
C SER A 230 -7.99 -3.59 13.63
N GLY A 231 -8.22 -3.78 12.34
CA GLY A 231 -9.50 -3.55 11.70
C GLY A 231 -9.84 -2.08 11.46
N GLN A 232 -8.86 -1.16 11.53
CA GLN A 232 -9.14 0.27 11.41
C GLN A 232 -9.01 0.77 9.97
N TRP A 233 -9.88 1.72 9.61
CA TRP A 233 -9.74 2.56 8.42
C TRP A 233 -9.35 3.96 8.87
N ILE A 234 -8.13 4.39 8.52
CA ILE A 234 -7.50 5.60 9.06
C ILE A 234 -7.29 6.61 7.93
N PRO A 235 -8.13 7.66 7.82
CA PRO A 235 -7.90 8.76 6.90
C PRO A 235 -6.66 9.57 7.29
N VAL A 236 -5.81 9.85 6.29
CA VAL A 236 -4.66 10.75 6.41
C VAL A 236 -4.82 11.80 5.31
N ASN A 237 -5.64 12.82 5.56
CA ASN A 237 -6.23 13.65 4.51
C ASN A 237 -6.31 15.16 4.82
N GLY A 238 -5.71 15.64 5.92
CA GLY A 238 -5.75 17.03 6.30
C GLY A 238 -7.12 17.54 6.72
N GLY A 239 -8.02 16.64 7.20
CA GLY A 239 -9.35 17.02 7.71
C GLY A 239 -10.47 17.07 6.65
N LYS A 240 -10.21 16.58 5.42
CA LYS A 240 -11.20 16.59 4.33
C LYS A 240 -12.10 15.35 4.37
#